data_8ce59f532024f735922bdc1529b272f6
#
_entry.id   8ce59f532024f735922bdc1529b272f6
#
_cell.length_a   1.000
_cell.length_b   1.000
_cell.length_c   1.000
_cell.angle_alpha   90.00
_cell.angle_beta   90.00
_cell.angle_gamma   90.00
#
_symmetry.space_group_name_H-M   'P 1'
#
loop_
_entity.id
_entity.type
_entity.pdbx_description
1 polymer ?
#
loop_
_entity_poly.entity_id
_entity_poly.type
_entity_poly.pdbx_seq_one_letter_code
_entity_poly.pdbx_strand_id
1 'polypeptide(L)' 'MSFQHVENLLIRFRGQTVNVKTISGGLYEGSVADVTNDYVTLKVKTEGSDAEQVVVLLHSIESVVLVTGA' A
#
# COMPACT_ATOMS: atom_id res chain seq x y z
N MET A 1 -11.43 16.85 4.00
CA MET A 1 -10.54 16.13 4.89
C MET A 1 -9.29 15.73 4.14
N SER A 2 -8.16 15.92 4.74
CA SER A 2 -6.88 15.67 4.08
C SER A 2 -6.41 14.24 4.34
N PHE A 3 -5.84 13.60 3.33
CA PHE A 3 -5.23 12.28 3.48
C PHE A 3 -3.74 12.38 3.77
N GLN A 4 -3.30 13.55 4.22
CA GLN A 4 -1.88 13.81 4.45
C GLN A 4 -1.27 12.86 5.46
N HIS A 5 -2.01 12.48 6.49
CA HIS A 5 -1.49 11.54 7.48
C HIS A 5 -1.26 10.16 6.90
N VAL A 6 -2.18 9.70 6.06
CA VAL A 6 -2.03 8.41 5.39
C VAL A 6 -0.87 8.46 4.40
N GLU A 7 -0.78 9.55 3.66
CA GLU A 7 0.31 9.76 2.72
C GLU A 7 1.66 9.73 3.45
N ASN A 8 1.78 10.47 4.54
CA ASN A 8 3.03 10.52 5.30
C ASN A 8 3.41 9.17 5.88
N LEU A 9 2.41 8.43 6.36
CA LEU A 9 2.63 7.10 6.89
C LEU A 9 3.18 6.16 5.81
N LEU A 10 2.59 6.19 4.64
CA LEU A 10 3.02 5.33 3.54
C LEU A 10 4.41 5.73 3.03
N ILE A 11 4.72 7.02 3.04
CA ILE A 11 6.05 7.47 2.66
C ILE A 11 7.10 6.90 3.62
N ARG A 12 6.78 6.84 4.90
CA ARG A 12 7.68 6.23 5.89
C ARG A 12 7.90 4.75 5.63
N PHE A 13 6.90 4.08 5.10
CA PHE A 13 6.97 2.64 4.85
C PHE A 13 7.50 2.31 3.46
N ARG A 14 7.96 3.31 2.75
CA ARG A 14 8.47 3.13 1.39
C ARG A 14 9.59 2.09 1.37
N GLY A 15 9.48 1.13 0.48
CA GLY A 15 10.42 0.03 0.39
C GLY A 15 10.13 -1.13 1.33
N GLN A 16 9.13 -0.97 2.19
CA GLN A 16 8.77 -2.01 3.14
C GLN A 16 7.45 -2.66 2.73
N THR A 17 7.24 -3.88 3.21
CA THR A 17 6.03 -4.62 2.90
C THR A 17 4.91 -4.21 3.85
N VAL A 18 3.75 -3.93 3.27
CA VAL A 18 2.58 -3.55 4.04
C VAL A 18 1.38 -4.35 3.59
N ASN A 19 0.42 -4.49 4.48
CA ASN A 19 -0.91 -4.99 4.17
C ASN A 19 -1.87 -3.82 4.18
N VAL A 20 -2.57 -3.61 3.06
CA VAL A 20 -3.52 -2.52 2.94
C VAL A 20 -4.91 -3.12 2.81
N LYS A 21 -5.80 -2.70 3.71
CA LYS A 21 -7.21 -3.08 3.65
C LYS A 21 -8.00 -1.89 3.14
N THR A 22 -8.84 -2.14 2.14
CA THR A 22 -9.68 -1.09 1.58
C THR A 22 -11.08 -1.14 2.17
N ILE A 23 -11.78 -0.02 2.06
CA ILE A 23 -13.15 0.10 2.57
C ILE A 23 -14.08 -0.91 1.90
N SER A 24 -13.81 -1.22 0.65
CA SER A 24 -14.63 -2.18 -0.10
C SER A 24 -14.33 -3.64 0.27
N GLY A 25 -13.38 -3.87 1.16
CA GLY A 25 -13.05 -5.21 1.62
C GLY A 25 -11.88 -5.86 0.92
N GLY A 26 -11.22 -5.16 0.01
CA GLY A 26 -10.04 -5.68 -0.65
C GLY A 26 -8.84 -5.70 0.28
N LEU A 27 -8.01 -6.71 0.13
CA LEU A 27 -6.77 -6.83 0.89
C LEU A 27 -5.60 -6.93 -0.09
N TYR A 28 -4.61 -6.09 0.10
CA TYR A 28 -3.44 -6.07 -0.78
C TYR A 28 -2.18 -6.09 0.07
N GLU A 29 -1.27 -6.97 -0.28
CA GLU A 29 0.01 -7.06 0.41
C GLU A 29 1.12 -6.85 -0.62
N GLY A 30 2.03 -5.95 -0.31
CA GLY A 30 3.15 -5.69 -1.20
C GLY A 30 4.06 -4.64 -0.63
N SER A 31 5.16 -4.39 -1.33
CA SER A 31 6.08 -3.34 -0.90
C SER A 31 5.66 -2.00 -1.46
N VAL A 32 5.78 -0.96 -0.63
CA VAL A 32 5.43 0.39 -1.04
C VAL A 32 6.46 0.88 -2.04
N ALA A 33 6.02 1.11 -3.27
CA ALA A 33 6.92 1.54 -4.34
C ALA A 33 6.86 3.05 -4.53
N ASP A 34 5.67 3.60 -4.56
CA ASP A 34 5.48 5.01 -4.84
C ASP A 34 4.27 5.53 -4.08
N VAL A 35 4.34 6.76 -3.63
CA VAL A 35 3.25 7.39 -2.88
C VAL A 35 3.02 8.78 -3.41
N THR A 36 1.77 9.06 -3.76
CA THR A 36 1.38 10.42 -4.14
C THR A 36 0.31 10.90 -3.17
N ASN A 37 -0.17 12.10 -3.39
CA ASN A 37 -1.25 12.62 -2.54
C ASN A 37 -2.62 11.99 -2.84
N ASP A 38 -2.70 11.17 -3.88
CA ASP A 38 -3.96 10.52 -4.30
C ASP A 38 -3.93 9.02 -4.16
N TYR A 39 -2.77 8.38 -4.34
CA TYR A 39 -2.69 6.93 -4.38
C TYR A 39 -1.34 6.44 -3.90
N VAL A 40 -1.28 5.14 -3.66
CA VAL A 40 -0.04 4.43 -3.37
C VAL A 40 0.08 3.28 -4.35
N THR A 41 1.30 3.06 -4.83
CA THR A 41 1.60 1.93 -5.70
C THR A 41 2.31 0.86 -4.89
N LEU A 42 1.76 -0.35 -4.92
CA LEU A 42 2.35 -1.49 -4.24
C LEU A 42 2.89 -2.46 -5.26
N LYS A 43 4.07 -2.98 -5.00
CA LYS A 43 4.62 -4.07 -5.81
C LYS A 43 4.25 -5.38 -5.15
N VAL A 44 3.41 -6.13 -5.82
CA VAL A 44 2.93 -7.41 -5.34
C VAL A 44 3.63 -8.51 -6.11
N LYS A 45 4.26 -9.42 -5.40
CA LYS A 45 4.89 -10.57 -6.03
C LYS A 45 3.90 -11.70 -6.11
N THR A 46 3.62 -12.14 -7.31
CA THR A 46 2.78 -13.30 -7.52
C THR A 46 3.66 -14.51 -7.80
N GLU A 47 3.35 -15.60 -7.15
CA GLU A 47 4.13 -16.80 -7.31
C GLU A 47 4.17 -17.26 -8.77
N GLY A 48 5.38 -17.45 -9.27
CA GLY A 48 5.57 -17.96 -10.62
C GLY A 48 5.44 -16.93 -11.73
N SER A 49 5.26 -15.66 -11.40
CA SER A 49 5.14 -14.63 -12.43
C SER A 49 5.90 -13.38 -12.02
N ASP A 50 5.94 -12.42 -12.93
CA ASP A 50 6.60 -11.16 -12.68
C ASP A 50 5.83 -10.36 -11.63
N ALA A 51 6.54 -9.44 -10.99
CA ALA A 51 5.92 -8.58 -10.00
C ALA A 51 4.85 -7.70 -10.65
N GLU A 52 3.69 -7.63 -10.02
CA GLU A 52 2.62 -6.77 -10.47
C GLU A 52 2.58 -5.51 -9.62
N GLN A 53 2.06 -4.46 -10.19
CA GLN A 53 1.84 -3.22 -9.45
C GLN A 53 0.34 -3.03 -9.24
N VAL A 54 0.00 -2.70 -8.00
CA VAL A 54 -1.38 -2.40 -7.64
C VAL A 54 -1.42 -0.95 -7.17
N VAL A 55 -2.31 -0.18 -7.75
CA VAL A 55 -2.52 1.21 -7.36
C VAL A 55 -3.75 1.26 -6.46
N VAL A 56 -3.55 1.74 -5.24
CA VAL A 56 -4.63 1.85 -4.27
C VAL A 56 -4.87 3.33 -3.97
N LEU A 57 -6.09 3.76 -4.16
CA LEU A 57 -6.44 5.15 -3.88
C LEU A 57 -6.45 5.40 -2.38
N LEU A 58 -5.86 6.50 -1.95
CA LEU A 58 -5.71 6.77 -0.52
C LEU A 58 -7.06 6.87 0.19
N HIS A 59 -8.05 7.45 -0.47
CA HIS A 59 -9.36 7.62 0.16
C HIS A 59 -10.15 6.31 0.31
N SER A 60 -9.67 5.23 -0.30
CA SER A 60 -10.32 3.94 -0.13
C SER A 60 -9.60 3.03 0.86
N ILE A 61 -8.55 3.53 1.49
CA ILE A 61 -7.80 2.74 2.47
C ILE A 61 -8.49 2.81 3.83
N GLU A 62 -8.79 1.65 4.39
CA GLU A 62 -9.34 1.54 5.74
C GLU A 62 -8.21 1.41 6.76
N SER A 63 -7.24 0.56 6.46
CA SER A 63 -6.14 0.33 7.39
C SER A 63 -4.88 -0.10 6.65
N VAL A 64 -3.75 0.19 7.26
CA VAL A 64 -2.44 -0.23 6.74
C VAL A 64 -1.68 -0.89 7.89
N VAL A 65 -1.17 -2.08 7.64
CA VAL A 65 -0.39 -2.82 8.63
C VAL A 65 1.00 -3.04 8.08
N LEU A 66 2.01 -2.62 8.81
CA LEU A 66 3.38 -2.87 8.43
C LEU A 66 3.72 -4.32 8.72
N VAL A 67 4.14 -5.05 7.70
CA VAL A 67 4.56 -6.43 7.88
C VAL A 67 6.04 -6.41 8.23
N THR A 68 6.31 -6.63 9.50
CA THR A 68 7.69 -6.74 9.97
C THR A 68 8.08 -8.18 9.83
N GLY A 69 8.77 -8.47 8.83
CA GLY A 69 9.08 -9.71 8.59
C GLY A 69 10.12 -10.30 8.96
N ALA A 70 10.34 -10.81 9.51
CA ALA A 70 11.50 -11.39 9.49
C ALA A 70 12.11 -12.30 8.68
#